data_a6e0579aed3476e47eeba8549dc5b1a3
#
_entry.id   a6e0579aed3476e47eeba8549dc5b1a3
#
_cell.length_a   1.000
_cell.length_b   1.000
_cell.length_c   1.000
_cell.angle_alpha   90.00
_cell.angle_beta   90.00
_cell.angle_gamma   90.00
#
_symmetry.space_group_name_H-M   'P 1'
#
loop_
_entity.id
_entity.type
_entity.pdbx_description
1 polymer ?
#
loop_
_entity_poly.entity_id
_entity_poly.type
_entity_poly.pdbx_seq_one_letter_code
_entity_poly.pdbx_strand_id
1 'polypeptide(L)'
;FRLFRFLVSLSSLSLTLFISGCVQSGNVFVAPNKVVLADQTPNTHFEQEVMITRIGQVLLVGKMSNEERATLHFERGVLYDSLGLWGLARYDFTQALSLQPKMASVYNYLGLYLLLEEDYDSALETFNAVFELDPSYDYTHLNRGLNFYYVERYNLAEDDLMKFYEADTKDPYRVLWLYLNEQKLKPQEAHANLVERAKGLSKDFWGTNIVQYYLGN
;
A
#
# COMPACT_ATOMS: atom_id res chain seq x y z
N PHE A 1 13.17 71.12 1.51
CA PHE A 1 14.30 70.41 0.85
C PHE A 1 15.35 69.86 1.85
N ARG A 2 15.49 70.43 3.07
CA ARG A 2 16.49 69.96 4.05
C ARG A 2 16.00 68.79 4.96
N LEU A 3 14.69 68.64 5.12
CA LEU A 3 14.11 67.55 5.94
C LEU A 3 14.12 66.20 5.21
N PHE A 4 14.08 66.19 3.88
CA PHE A 4 14.05 64.97 3.09
C PHE A 4 15.41 64.22 3.02
N ARG A 5 16.50 64.99 3.21
CA ARG A 5 17.87 64.44 3.24
C ARG A 5 18.23 63.76 4.57
N PHE A 6 17.51 64.10 5.66
CA PHE A 6 17.77 63.51 6.97
C PHE A 6 17.06 62.15 7.17
N LEU A 7 15.93 61.91 6.47
CA LEU A 7 15.20 60.68 6.54
C LEU A 7 15.80 59.55 5.68
N VAL A 8 16.50 59.91 4.60
CA VAL A 8 17.19 58.95 3.73
C VAL A 8 18.49 58.41 4.36
N SER A 9 19.14 59.18 5.23
CA SER A 9 20.36 58.76 5.92
C SER A 9 20.11 57.87 7.14
N LEU A 10 18.90 57.90 7.73
CA LEU A 10 18.53 57.01 8.84
C LEU A 10 18.02 55.66 8.37
N SER A 11 17.49 55.53 7.14
CA SER A 11 17.01 54.28 6.59
C SER A 11 18.13 53.37 6.07
N SER A 12 19.30 53.92 5.74
CA SER A 12 20.45 53.15 5.30
C SER A 12 21.28 52.55 6.45
N LEU A 13 21.11 53.02 7.68
CA LEU A 13 21.84 52.49 8.86
C LEU A 13 21.11 51.37 9.56
N SER A 14 19.81 51.21 9.32
CA SER A 14 18.99 50.13 9.91
C SER A 14 18.99 48.84 9.08
N LEU A 15 19.49 48.85 7.83
CA LEU A 15 19.49 47.67 6.94
C LEU A 15 20.77 46.84 7.05
N THR A 16 21.81 47.34 7.70
CA THR A 16 23.07 46.59 7.87
C THR A 16 23.16 45.76 9.15
N LEU A 17 22.17 45.83 10.03
CA LEU A 17 22.15 45.10 11.33
C LEU A 17 21.44 43.73 11.31
N PHE A 18 20.90 43.32 10.16
CA PHE A 18 20.18 42.02 10.07
C PHE A 18 20.91 40.90 9.31
N ILE A 19 22.19 41.11 8.92
CA ILE A 19 22.96 40.08 8.19
C ILE A 19 24.04 39.40 9.08
N SER A 20 24.05 39.64 10.38
CA SER A 20 24.93 38.93 11.30
C SER A 20 24.15 37.91 12.17
N GLY A 21 23.29 37.13 11.49
CA GLY A 21 22.57 36.02 12.11
C GLY A 21 23.17 34.67 11.69
N CYS A 22 23.88 34.06 12.64
CA CYS A 22 24.11 32.63 12.75
C CYS A 22 24.96 31.96 11.69
N VAL A 23 26.26 32.18 11.72
CA VAL A 23 27.17 31.06 11.64
C VAL A 23 27.41 30.57 13.08
N GLN A 24 26.45 29.83 13.59
CA GLN A 24 26.68 29.01 14.76
C GLN A 24 27.38 27.76 14.25
N SER A 25 28.64 27.59 14.65
CA SER A 25 29.39 26.36 14.45
C SER A 25 28.58 25.22 15.04
N GLY A 26 27.73 24.64 14.20
CA GLY A 26 27.02 23.40 14.52
C GLY A 26 28.08 22.36 14.84
N ASN A 27 27.94 21.71 15.97
CA ASN A 27 28.66 20.51 16.31
C ASN A 27 28.66 19.61 15.07
N VAL A 28 29.85 19.31 14.56
CA VAL A 28 30.04 18.29 13.55
C VAL A 28 29.47 17.03 14.17
N PHE A 29 28.30 16.63 13.73
CA PHE A 29 27.77 15.30 14.00
C PHE A 29 28.77 14.34 13.37
N VAL A 30 29.67 13.83 14.17
CA VAL A 30 30.49 12.68 13.78
C VAL A 30 29.49 11.53 13.69
N ALA A 31 29.02 11.28 12.47
CA ALA A 31 28.22 10.10 12.20
C ALA A 31 28.99 8.89 12.73
N PRO A 32 28.37 7.99 13.49
CA PRO A 32 29.02 6.76 13.91
C PRO A 32 29.56 6.07 12.66
N ASN A 33 30.79 5.58 12.71
CA ASN A 33 31.55 4.99 11.59
C ASN A 33 30.90 3.74 10.93
N LYS A 34 29.63 3.50 11.17
CA LYS A 34 28.78 2.51 10.51
C LYS A 34 27.40 3.09 10.29
N VAL A 35 27.26 3.96 9.31
CA VAL A 35 25.97 4.11 8.64
C VAL A 35 25.84 2.86 7.78
N VAL A 36 25.09 1.88 8.26
CA VAL A 36 24.60 0.79 7.40
C VAL A 36 23.51 1.45 6.54
N LEU A 37 23.91 1.95 5.38
CA LEU A 37 22.95 2.24 4.33
C LEU A 37 22.31 0.88 4.01
N ALA A 38 20.99 0.82 4.08
CA ALA A 38 20.26 -0.34 3.57
C ALA A 38 20.78 -0.60 2.16
N ASP A 39 21.31 -1.79 1.95
CA ASP A 39 21.79 -2.21 0.65
C ASP A 39 20.59 -2.11 -0.30
N GLN A 40 20.69 -1.25 -1.31
CA GLN A 40 19.65 -1.19 -2.31
C GLN A 40 19.69 -2.54 -3.02
N THR A 41 18.65 -3.34 -2.80
CA THR A 41 18.46 -4.57 -3.56
C THR A 41 18.55 -4.22 -5.04
N PRO A 42 19.49 -4.83 -5.80
CA PRO A 42 19.67 -4.43 -7.19
C PRO A 42 18.40 -4.70 -7.99
N ASN A 43 17.79 -3.65 -8.50
CA ASN A 43 17.00 -3.64 -9.74
C ASN A 43 15.66 -4.38 -9.87
N THR A 44 14.90 -4.65 -8.82
CA THR A 44 13.49 -5.03 -9.02
C THR A 44 12.69 -3.90 -9.70
N HIS A 45 13.01 -2.65 -9.42
CA HIS A 45 12.35 -1.48 -10.03
C HIS A 45 12.69 -1.29 -11.53
N PHE A 46 13.90 -1.60 -11.96
CA PHE A 46 14.31 -1.41 -13.36
C PHE A 46 13.49 -2.26 -14.33
N GLU A 47 13.23 -3.51 -14.02
CA GLU A 47 12.39 -4.37 -14.85
C GLU A 47 10.95 -3.84 -14.94
N GLN A 48 10.40 -3.38 -13.84
CA GLN A 48 9.08 -2.75 -13.79
C GLN A 48 9.02 -1.47 -14.63
N GLU A 49 10.01 -0.59 -14.53
CA GLU A 49 10.11 0.63 -15.34
C GLU A 49 10.21 0.33 -16.85
N VAL A 50 10.98 -0.68 -17.22
CA VAL A 50 11.08 -1.16 -18.61
C VAL A 50 9.72 -1.67 -19.09
N MET A 51 9.01 -2.46 -18.28
CA MET A 51 7.69 -2.98 -18.63
C MET A 51 6.66 -1.85 -18.78
N ILE A 52 6.62 -0.89 -17.85
CA ILE A 52 5.77 0.30 -17.95
C ILE A 52 6.00 1.04 -19.27
N THR A 53 7.27 1.25 -19.63
CA THR A 53 7.65 1.92 -20.88
C THR A 53 7.18 1.14 -22.10
N ARG A 54 7.37 -0.18 -22.13
CA ARG A 54 6.93 -1.05 -23.23
C ARG A 54 5.41 -1.05 -23.38
N ILE A 55 4.67 -1.21 -22.29
CA ILE A 55 3.20 -1.14 -22.30
C ILE A 55 2.75 0.23 -22.79
N GLY A 56 3.39 1.31 -22.35
CA GLY A 56 3.11 2.66 -22.81
C GLY A 56 3.28 2.84 -24.31
N GLN A 57 4.35 2.30 -24.90
CA GLN A 57 4.59 2.32 -26.35
C GLN A 57 3.52 1.53 -27.12
N VAL A 58 3.15 0.34 -26.61
CA VAL A 58 2.12 -0.49 -27.25
C VAL A 58 0.76 0.21 -27.20
N LEU A 59 0.41 0.84 -26.07
CA LEU A 59 -0.84 1.61 -25.92
C LEU A 59 -0.93 2.80 -26.89
N LEU A 60 0.22 3.42 -27.24
CA LEU A 60 0.26 4.57 -28.15
C LEU A 60 0.06 4.17 -29.61
N VAL A 61 0.71 3.12 -30.06
CA VAL A 61 0.80 2.80 -31.50
C VAL A 61 0.11 1.49 -31.88
N GLY A 62 -0.25 0.66 -30.92
CA GLY A 62 -0.81 -0.67 -31.16
C GLY A 62 -2.25 -0.59 -31.70
N LYS A 63 -2.51 -1.36 -32.76
CA LYS A 63 -3.87 -1.68 -33.19
C LYS A 63 -4.33 -2.87 -32.37
N MET A 64 -5.31 -2.65 -31.48
CA MET A 64 -5.80 -3.67 -30.55
C MET A 64 -7.28 -3.48 -30.24
N SER A 65 -7.93 -4.51 -29.78
CA SER A 65 -9.31 -4.46 -29.28
C SER A 65 -9.40 -3.63 -27.98
N ASN A 66 -10.62 -3.24 -27.61
CA ASN A 66 -10.85 -2.59 -26.31
C ASN A 66 -10.48 -3.48 -25.14
N GLU A 67 -10.69 -4.79 -25.26
CA GLU A 67 -10.34 -5.78 -24.22
C GLU A 67 -8.83 -5.86 -24.02
N GLU A 68 -8.05 -6.00 -25.11
CA GLU A 68 -6.58 -6.00 -25.02
C GLU A 68 -6.05 -4.68 -24.45
N ARG A 69 -6.63 -3.55 -24.85
CA ARG A 69 -6.27 -2.23 -24.34
C ARG A 69 -6.60 -2.10 -22.86
N ALA A 70 -7.77 -2.60 -22.42
CA ALA A 70 -8.14 -2.62 -21.01
C ALA A 70 -7.16 -3.44 -20.17
N THR A 71 -6.78 -4.61 -20.68
CA THR A 71 -5.79 -5.48 -20.02
C THR A 71 -4.44 -4.78 -19.87
N LEU A 72 -3.95 -4.10 -20.92
CA LEU A 72 -2.67 -3.38 -20.84
C LEU A 72 -2.73 -2.18 -19.88
N HIS A 73 -3.86 -1.47 -19.80
CA HIS A 73 -4.04 -0.44 -18.78
C HIS A 73 -4.03 -1.06 -17.38
N PHE A 74 -4.72 -2.16 -17.16
CA PHE A 74 -4.70 -2.86 -15.89
C PHE A 74 -3.29 -3.30 -15.49
N GLU A 75 -2.56 -3.98 -16.38
CA GLU A 75 -1.18 -4.44 -16.11
C GLU A 75 -0.24 -3.28 -15.79
N ARG A 76 -0.33 -2.16 -16.52
CA ARG A 76 0.49 -0.98 -16.23
C ARG A 76 0.08 -0.33 -14.91
N GLY A 77 -1.21 -0.32 -14.60
CA GLY A 77 -1.73 0.13 -13.31
C GLY A 77 -1.15 -0.67 -12.15
N VAL A 78 -1.11 -2.01 -12.26
CA VAL A 78 -0.48 -2.89 -11.25
C VAL A 78 1.01 -2.60 -11.09
N LEU A 79 1.73 -2.34 -12.18
CA LEU A 79 3.14 -1.95 -12.12
C LEU A 79 3.33 -0.59 -11.43
N TYR A 80 2.48 0.39 -11.72
CA TYR A 80 2.51 1.68 -11.02
C TYR A 80 2.19 1.53 -9.53
N ASP A 81 1.22 0.69 -9.18
CA ASP A 81 0.87 0.39 -7.79
C ASP A 81 2.05 -0.20 -7.03
N SER A 82 2.74 -1.19 -7.60
CA SER A 82 3.92 -1.83 -6.99
C SER A 82 5.11 -0.88 -6.78
N LEU A 83 5.14 0.24 -7.51
CA LEU A 83 6.13 1.32 -7.35
C LEU A 83 5.66 2.44 -6.40
N GLY A 84 4.46 2.32 -5.81
CA GLY A 84 3.87 3.35 -4.97
C GLY A 84 3.35 4.57 -5.75
N LEU A 85 3.24 4.48 -7.07
CA LEU A 85 2.76 5.54 -7.95
C LEU A 85 1.23 5.47 -8.08
N TRP A 86 0.53 5.52 -6.94
CA TRP A 86 -0.91 5.23 -6.82
C TRP A 86 -1.80 6.15 -7.68
N GLY A 87 -1.42 7.40 -7.90
CA GLY A 87 -2.17 8.30 -8.78
C GLY A 87 -2.16 7.83 -10.24
N LEU A 88 -1.02 7.32 -10.74
CA LEU A 88 -0.89 6.77 -12.08
C LEU A 88 -1.59 5.41 -12.19
N ALA A 89 -1.50 4.59 -11.16
CA ALA A 89 -2.21 3.31 -11.09
C ALA A 89 -3.74 3.53 -11.17
N ARG A 90 -4.28 4.44 -10.37
CA ARG A 90 -5.71 4.79 -10.37
C ARG A 90 -6.18 5.32 -11.73
N TYR A 91 -5.37 6.14 -12.38
CA TYR A 91 -5.65 6.59 -13.75
C TYR A 91 -5.80 5.41 -14.71
N ASP A 92 -4.82 4.51 -14.72
CA ASP A 92 -4.85 3.35 -15.60
C ASP A 92 -5.99 2.38 -15.28
N PHE A 93 -6.29 2.14 -14.01
CA PHE A 93 -7.46 1.35 -13.61
C PHE A 93 -8.77 1.98 -14.09
N THR A 94 -8.89 3.31 -14.05
CA THR A 94 -10.05 4.01 -14.59
C THR A 94 -10.15 3.85 -16.12
N GLN A 95 -9.02 3.93 -16.84
CA GLN A 95 -9.00 3.66 -18.28
C GLN A 95 -9.40 2.22 -18.61
N ALA A 96 -8.92 1.24 -17.83
CA ALA A 96 -9.30 -0.16 -18.00
C ALA A 96 -10.82 -0.35 -17.85
N LEU A 97 -11.43 0.21 -16.80
CA LEU A 97 -12.89 0.14 -16.59
C LEU A 97 -13.68 0.88 -17.66
N SER A 98 -13.17 1.98 -18.22
CA SER A 98 -13.84 2.70 -19.30
C SER A 98 -13.97 1.86 -20.58
N LEU A 99 -13.02 0.93 -20.78
CA LEU A 99 -12.98 0.02 -21.93
C LEU A 99 -13.68 -1.32 -21.64
N GLN A 100 -13.54 -1.82 -20.42
CA GLN A 100 -14.11 -3.07 -19.95
C GLN A 100 -14.68 -2.90 -18.53
N PRO A 101 -15.97 -2.54 -18.41
CA PRO A 101 -16.57 -2.18 -17.11
C PRO A 101 -16.69 -3.32 -16.08
N LYS A 102 -16.45 -4.58 -16.47
CA LYS A 102 -16.63 -5.76 -15.61
C LYS A 102 -15.31 -6.44 -15.27
N MET A 103 -14.29 -5.67 -14.91
CA MET A 103 -13.00 -6.19 -14.48
C MET A 103 -12.94 -6.28 -12.95
N ALA A 104 -13.24 -7.46 -12.40
CA ALA A 104 -13.23 -7.73 -10.96
C ALA A 104 -11.88 -7.35 -10.31
N SER A 105 -10.76 -7.67 -10.96
CA SER A 105 -9.41 -7.31 -10.50
C SER A 105 -9.21 -5.80 -10.32
N VAL A 106 -9.76 -4.97 -11.20
CA VAL A 106 -9.67 -3.52 -11.09
C VAL A 106 -10.49 -3.01 -9.91
N TYR A 107 -11.72 -3.49 -9.75
CA TYR A 107 -12.54 -3.14 -8.57
C TYR A 107 -11.83 -3.52 -7.27
N ASN A 108 -11.15 -4.68 -7.23
CA ASN A 108 -10.38 -5.07 -6.05
C ASN A 108 -9.29 -4.06 -5.68
N TYR A 109 -8.51 -3.55 -6.65
CA TYR A 109 -7.52 -2.49 -6.40
C TYR A 109 -8.14 -1.18 -5.96
N LEU A 110 -9.24 -0.76 -6.60
CA LEU A 110 -9.95 0.46 -6.21
C LEU A 110 -10.54 0.36 -4.81
N GLY A 111 -11.08 -0.81 -4.45
CA GLY A 111 -11.55 -1.09 -3.09
C GLY A 111 -10.43 -0.99 -2.05
N LEU A 112 -9.21 -1.47 -2.37
CA LEU A 112 -8.04 -1.30 -1.51
C LEU A 112 -7.67 0.18 -1.32
N TYR A 113 -7.77 1.00 -2.36
CA TYR A 113 -7.49 2.44 -2.22
C TYR A 113 -8.52 3.14 -1.34
N LEU A 114 -9.81 2.78 -1.47
CA LEU A 114 -10.86 3.28 -0.58
C LEU A 114 -10.62 2.84 0.88
N LEU A 115 -10.21 1.60 1.09
CA LEU A 115 -9.84 1.09 2.41
C LEU A 115 -8.67 1.89 3.02
N LEU A 116 -7.64 2.20 2.23
CA LEU A 116 -6.49 3.00 2.67
C LEU A 116 -6.86 4.47 2.94
N GLU A 117 -7.89 4.98 2.26
CA GLU A 117 -8.46 6.32 2.47
C GLU A 117 -9.48 6.34 3.64
N GLU A 118 -9.67 5.21 4.32
CA GLU A 118 -10.62 5.01 5.42
C GLU A 118 -12.10 5.21 5.00
N ASP A 119 -12.39 5.17 3.70
CA ASP A 119 -13.76 5.15 3.17
C ASP A 119 -14.28 3.71 3.16
N TYR A 120 -14.56 3.21 4.34
CA TYR A 120 -14.92 1.80 4.58
C TYR A 120 -16.25 1.41 3.94
N ASP A 121 -17.20 2.33 3.85
CA ASP A 121 -18.51 2.05 3.24
C ASP A 121 -18.36 1.86 1.72
N SER A 122 -17.68 2.78 1.04
CA SER A 122 -17.41 2.66 -0.41
C SER A 122 -16.50 1.47 -0.72
N ALA A 123 -15.53 1.17 0.14
CA ALA A 123 -14.68 -0.02 0.03
C ALA A 123 -15.52 -1.30 0.10
N LEU A 124 -16.45 -1.40 1.06
CA LEU A 124 -17.34 -2.55 1.21
C LEU A 124 -18.22 -2.78 -0.03
N GLU A 125 -18.84 -1.71 -0.55
CA GLU A 125 -19.63 -1.78 -1.78
C GLU A 125 -18.77 -2.27 -2.95
N THR A 126 -17.55 -1.75 -3.06
CA THR A 126 -16.61 -2.13 -4.12
C THR A 126 -16.19 -3.60 -4.03
N PHE A 127 -15.87 -4.11 -2.83
CA PHE A 127 -15.55 -5.52 -2.64
C PHE A 127 -16.76 -6.44 -2.88
N ASN A 128 -17.98 -6.00 -2.54
CA ASN A 128 -19.17 -6.75 -2.88
C ASN A 128 -19.36 -6.85 -4.41
N ALA A 129 -19.08 -5.78 -5.14
CA ALA A 129 -19.10 -5.81 -6.61
C ALA A 129 -18.07 -6.79 -7.18
N VAL A 130 -16.87 -6.95 -6.55
CA VAL A 130 -15.90 -7.99 -6.96
C VAL A 130 -16.52 -9.38 -6.84
N PHE A 131 -17.19 -9.71 -5.73
CA PHE A 131 -17.84 -11.02 -5.55
C PHE A 131 -18.96 -11.28 -6.57
N GLU A 132 -19.68 -10.24 -6.98
CA GLU A 132 -20.71 -10.38 -8.03
C GLU A 132 -20.10 -10.63 -9.41
N LEU A 133 -18.94 -10.04 -9.70
CA LEU A 133 -18.24 -10.17 -10.98
C LEU A 133 -17.42 -11.46 -11.08
N ASP A 134 -16.75 -11.83 -10.00
CA ASP A 134 -15.92 -13.03 -9.88
C ASP A 134 -15.95 -13.59 -8.46
N PRO A 135 -16.87 -14.52 -8.14
CA PRO A 135 -16.96 -15.14 -6.82
C PRO A 135 -15.72 -15.96 -6.42
N SER A 136 -14.85 -16.28 -7.38
CA SER A 136 -13.62 -17.05 -7.13
C SER A 136 -12.39 -16.19 -6.84
N TYR A 137 -12.53 -14.87 -6.84
CA TYR A 137 -11.42 -13.96 -6.60
C TYR A 137 -11.00 -13.98 -5.12
N ASP A 138 -10.01 -14.83 -4.80
CA ASP A 138 -9.61 -15.20 -3.44
C ASP A 138 -9.25 -14.01 -2.55
N TYR A 139 -8.46 -13.04 -3.06
CA TYR A 139 -8.03 -11.87 -2.30
C TYR A 139 -9.17 -10.93 -1.87
N THR A 140 -10.37 -11.06 -2.46
CA THR A 140 -11.52 -10.26 -2.02
C THR A 140 -11.95 -10.64 -0.61
N HIS A 141 -11.83 -11.91 -0.23
CA HIS A 141 -12.09 -12.36 1.14
C HIS A 141 -11.12 -11.71 2.15
N LEU A 142 -9.82 -11.60 1.82
CA LEU A 142 -8.90 -10.85 2.66
C LEU A 142 -9.32 -9.40 2.78
N ASN A 143 -9.53 -8.73 1.65
CA ASN A 143 -9.72 -7.28 1.61
C ASN A 143 -11.03 -6.84 2.26
N ARG A 144 -12.13 -7.58 2.04
CA ARG A 144 -13.40 -7.32 2.72
C ARG A 144 -13.34 -7.71 4.19
N GLY A 145 -12.64 -8.80 4.53
CA GLY A 145 -12.37 -9.17 5.91
C GLY A 145 -11.61 -8.09 6.68
N LEU A 146 -10.58 -7.48 6.05
CA LEU A 146 -9.86 -6.34 6.61
C LEU A 146 -10.77 -5.11 6.76
N ASN A 147 -11.62 -4.84 5.79
CA ASN A 147 -12.58 -3.75 5.89
C ASN A 147 -13.49 -3.92 7.13
N PHE A 148 -14.03 -5.11 7.34
CA PHE A 148 -14.80 -5.42 8.54
C PHE A 148 -13.98 -5.34 9.82
N TYR A 149 -12.71 -5.76 9.79
CA TYR A 149 -11.80 -5.68 10.92
C TYR A 149 -11.57 -4.22 11.37
N TYR A 150 -11.33 -3.31 10.42
CA TYR A 150 -11.08 -1.90 10.71
C TYR A 150 -12.32 -1.15 11.25
N VAL A 151 -13.52 -1.58 10.85
CA VAL A 151 -14.78 -1.06 11.42
C VAL A 151 -15.27 -1.87 12.64
N GLU A 152 -14.39 -2.70 13.23
CA GLU A 152 -14.62 -3.50 14.45
C GLU A 152 -15.78 -4.53 14.34
N ARG A 153 -16.14 -4.90 13.11
CA ARG A 153 -17.13 -5.97 12.85
C ARG A 153 -16.44 -7.33 12.79
N TYR A 154 -15.78 -7.72 13.87
CA TYR A 154 -14.88 -8.88 13.93
C TYR A 154 -15.55 -10.22 13.59
N ASN A 155 -16.83 -10.39 13.86
CA ASN A 155 -17.59 -11.58 13.46
C ASN A 155 -17.74 -11.68 11.93
N LEU A 156 -18.00 -10.57 11.23
CA LEU A 156 -18.07 -10.57 9.77
C LEU A 156 -16.68 -10.71 9.14
N ALA A 157 -15.67 -10.12 9.79
CA ALA A 157 -14.27 -10.31 9.40
C ALA A 157 -13.86 -11.79 9.52
N GLU A 158 -14.27 -12.49 10.58
CA GLU A 158 -13.96 -13.92 10.76
C GLU A 158 -14.47 -14.78 9.60
N ASP A 159 -15.70 -14.54 9.13
CA ASP A 159 -16.30 -15.28 8.03
C ASP A 159 -15.47 -15.19 6.74
N ASP A 160 -15.00 -14.01 6.41
CA ASP A 160 -14.17 -13.78 5.22
C ASP A 160 -12.73 -14.26 5.43
N LEU A 161 -12.10 -13.92 6.56
CA LEU A 161 -10.72 -14.30 6.85
C LEU A 161 -10.58 -15.84 7.01
N MET A 162 -11.63 -16.53 7.47
CA MET A 162 -11.64 -17.99 7.50
C MET A 162 -11.62 -18.58 6.09
N LYS A 163 -12.45 -18.09 5.17
CA LYS A 163 -12.43 -18.52 3.77
C LYS A 163 -11.09 -18.25 3.10
N PHE A 164 -10.49 -17.09 3.39
CA PHE A 164 -9.16 -16.76 2.90
C PHE A 164 -8.09 -17.72 3.45
N TYR A 165 -8.17 -18.09 4.73
CA TYR A 165 -7.30 -19.09 5.34
C TYR A 165 -7.50 -20.48 4.75
N GLU A 166 -8.74 -20.93 4.54
CA GLU A 166 -9.07 -22.26 4.02
C GLU A 166 -8.57 -22.47 2.60
N ALA A 167 -8.45 -21.41 1.79
CA ALA A 167 -7.92 -21.48 0.43
C ALA A 167 -6.42 -21.87 0.38
N ASP A 168 -5.62 -21.49 1.40
CA ASP A 168 -4.26 -22.00 1.62
C ASP A 168 -3.88 -21.96 3.11
N THR A 169 -4.07 -23.07 3.79
CA THR A 169 -3.80 -23.22 5.23
C THR A 169 -2.31 -23.23 5.58
N LYS A 170 -1.42 -23.26 4.57
CA LYS A 170 0.04 -23.28 4.75
C LYS A 170 0.67 -21.90 4.58
N ASP A 171 -0.09 -20.90 4.15
CA ASP A 171 0.36 -19.52 4.06
C ASP A 171 0.36 -18.87 5.46
N PRO A 172 1.53 -18.48 6.01
CA PRO A 172 1.60 -17.89 7.33
C PRO A 172 0.88 -16.53 7.45
N TYR A 173 0.74 -15.79 6.36
CA TYR A 173 0.03 -14.51 6.38
C TYR A 173 -1.48 -14.69 6.52
N ARG A 174 -2.04 -15.74 5.91
CA ARG A 174 -3.45 -16.11 6.08
C ARG A 174 -3.75 -16.54 7.52
N VAL A 175 -2.84 -17.31 8.12
CA VAL A 175 -2.90 -17.69 9.54
C VAL A 175 -2.85 -16.44 10.44
N LEU A 176 -1.97 -15.48 10.15
CA LEU A 176 -1.79 -14.27 10.95
C LEU A 176 -3.02 -13.36 10.92
N TRP A 177 -3.61 -13.12 9.75
CA TRP A 177 -4.80 -12.26 9.66
C TRP A 177 -5.98 -12.84 10.43
N LEU A 178 -6.21 -14.15 10.30
CA LEU A 178 -7.26 -14.82 11.07
C LEU A 178 -6.99 -14.73 12.57
N TYR A 179 -5.76 -14.98 13.00
CA TYR A 179 -5.36 -14.86 14.41
C TYR A 179 -5.55 -13.46 14.97
N LEU A 180 -5.17 -12.41 14.24
CA LEU A 180 -5.34 -11.03 14.68
C LEU A 180 -6.82 -10.68 14.89
N ASN A 181 -7.70 -11.19 14.02
CA ASN A 181 -9.13 -11.04 14.20
C ASN A 181 -9.65 -11.83 15.41
N GLU A 182 -9.21 -13.09 15.58
CA GLU A 182 -9.59 -13.92 16.72
C GLU A 182 -9.15 -13.31 18.07
N GLN A 183 -8.01 -12.64 18.11
CA GLN A 183 -7.58 -11.91 19.32
C GLN A 183 -8.57 -10.81 19.76
N LYS A 184 -9.29 -10.23 18.81
CA LYS A 184 -10.37 -9.25 19.11
C LYS A 184 -11.68 -9.92 19.45
N LEU A 185 -12.03 -10.99 18.73
CA LEU A 185 -13.33 -11.65 18.82
C LEU A 185 -13.38 -12.72 19.91
N LYS A 186 -12.34 -13.55 20.04
CA LYS A 186 -12.28 -14.75 20.91
C LYS A 186 -10.90 -14.84 21.60
N PRO A 187 -10.49 -13.87 22.42
CA PRO A 187 -9.12 -13.78 22.94
C PRO A 187 -8.65 -15.00 23.72
N GLN A 188 -9.58 -15.74 24.36
CA GLN A 188 -9.24 -16.94 25.15
C GLN A 188 -8.87 -18.13 24.24
N GLU A 189 -9.37 -18.19 23.01
CA GLU A 189 -9.16 -19.28 22.06
C GLU A 189 -8.05 -18.98 21.04
N ALA A 190 -7.85 -17.69 20.74
CA ALA A 190 -6.98 -17.22 19.67
C ALA A 190 -5.56 -17.83 19.71
N HIS A 191 -4.94 -17.86 20.90
CA HIS A 191 -3.58 -18.43 21.04
C HIS A 191 -3.55 -19.94 20.78
N ALA A 192 -4.53 -20.69 21.31
CA ALA A 192 -4.62 -22.14 21.07
C ALA A 192 -4.84 -22.45 19.58
N ASN A 193 -5.68 -21.67 18.91
CA ASN A 193 -5.92 -21.78 17.47
C ASN A 193 -4.64 -21.48 16.66
N LEU A 194 -3.87 -20.46 17.07
CA LEU A 194 -2.59 -20.15 16.43
C LEU A 194 -1.58 -21.28 16.58
N VAL A 195 -1.45 -21.87 17.78
CA VAL A 195 -0.58 -23.04 18.04
C VAL A 195 -0.92 -24.19 17.11
N GLU A 196 -2.20 -24.47 16.93
CA GLU A 196 -2.64 -25.58 16.07
C GLU A 196 -2.33 -25.33 14.60
N ARG A 197 -2.69 -24.15 14.09
CA ARG A 197 -2.43 -23.78 12.69
C ARG A 197 -0.94 -23.68 12.36
N ALA A 198 -0.11 -23.27 13.31
CA ALA A 198 1.34 -23.14 13.13
C ALA A 198 2.04 -24.49 12.85
N LYS A 199 1.45 -25.62 13.25
CA LYS A 199 2.03 -26.95 13.01
C LYS A 199 2.16 -27.30 11.53
N GLY A 200 1.30 -26.72 10.69
CA GLY A 200 1.30 -26.94 9.23
C GLY A 200 2.26 -26.02 8.45
N LEU A 201 2.86 -25.02 9.09
CA LEU A 201 3.66 -23.99 8.42
C LEU A 201 5.10 -24.46 8.15
N SER A 202 5.63 -24.14 6.96
CA SER A 202 7.04 -24.35 6.63
C SER A 202 7.91 -23.30 7.32
N LYS A 203 9.05 -23.74 7.84
CA LYS A 203 10.06 -22.85 8.46
C LYS A 203 10.80 -21.97 7.45
N ASP A 204 10.71 -22.29 6.16
CA ASP A 204 11.40 -21.56 5.10
C ASP A 204 10.72 -20.24 4.73
N PHE A 205 9.46 -20.04 5.14
CA PHE A 205 8.76 -18.79 4.90
C PHE A 205 9.04 -17.76 6.00
N TRP A 206 9.43 -16.56 5.60
CA TRP A 206 9.68 -15.47 6.53
C TRP A 206 8.48 -15.17 7.43
N GLY A 207 7.25 -15.20 6.89
CA GLY A 207 6.01 -15.00 7.65
C GLY A 207 5.83 -15.99 8.80
N THR A 208 6.42 -17.21 8.72
CA THR A 208 6.41 -18.17 9.81
C THR A 208 7.17 -17.66 11.04
N ASN A 209 8.21 -16.83 10.85
CA ASN A 209 8.93 -16.21 11.98
C ASN A 209 8.03 -15.22 12.72
N ILE A 210 7.11 -14.54 12.03
CA ILE A 210 6.12 -13.66 12.67
C ILE A 210 5.16 -14.50 13.51
N VAL A 211 4.69 -15.63 12.97
CA VAL A 211 3.85 -16.59 13.74
C VAL A 211 4.57 -17.05 15.00
N GLN A 212 5.86 -17.43 14.89
CA GLN A 212 6.66 -17.86 16.04
C GLN A 212 6.82 -16.76 17.09
N TYR A 213 7.00 -15.51 16.65
CA TYR A 213 7.04 -14.36 17.57
C TYR A 213 5.73 -14.25 18.39
N TYR A 214 4.57 -14.39 17.76
CA TYR A 214 3.28 -14.37 18.48
C TYR A 214 3.07 -15.60 19.38
N LEU A 215 3.77 -16.70 19.12
CA LEU A 215 3.78 -17.90 19.97
C LEU A 215 4.76 -17.76 21.16
N GLY A 216 5.59 -16.70 21.21
CA GLY A 216 6.56 -16.47 22.27
C GLY A 216 7.90 -17.22 22.08
N ASN A 217 8.25 -17.57 20.84
CA ASN A 217 9.50 -18.27 20.46
C ASN A 217 10.49 -17.31 19.81
#